data_e2f76455a16eefdf4f8f4c510ef4accd
#
_entry.id   e2f76455a16eefdf4f8f4c510ef4accd
#
_cell.length_a   1.000
_cell.length_b   1.000
_cell.length_c   1.000
_cell.angle_alpha   90.00
_cell.angle_beta   90.00
_cell.angle_gamma   90.00
#
_symmetry.space_group_name_H-M   'P 1'
#
loop_
_entity.id
_entity.type
_entity.pdbx_description
1 polymer ?
#
loop_
_entity_poly.entity_id
_entity_poly.type
_entity_poly.pdbx_seq_one_letter_code
_entity_poly.pdbx_strand_id
1 'polypeptide(L)'
;MTINTTNGFNMIEVNSRPDCQDFSGLYDRLQGTHLVNPSKSEVKKLLTTHPERPLVLSGHGDDNGLYNHLWNGYLITSKDVELLRKQQVIIGVWCYAGNFADRYGLKGFFTSMFISTENEAVELGFTATQEDISRESRLFANRLNNCIREQPCISEWENILRDKADVTKGFVGYNYEALAYFDGE
;
A
#
# COMPACT_ATOMS: atom_id res chain seq x y z
N MET A 1 15.33 -8.49 3.83
CA MET A 1 14.78 -9.53 2.93
C MET A 1 14.87 -9.03 1.50
N THR A 2 15.33 -9.88 0.59
CA THR A 2 15.48 -9.50 -0.83
C THR A 2 14.30 -10.07 -1.60
N ILE A 3 13.57 -9.21 -2.33
CA ILE A 3 12.60 -9.70 -3.31
C ILE A 3 13.41 -10.22 -4.49
N ASN A 4 13.17 -11.47 -4.89
CA ASN A 4 13.88 -12.05 -6.03
C ASN A 4 13.29 -11.46 -7.33
N THR A 5 13.98 -10.49 -7.92
CA THR A 5 13.56 -9.76 -9.11
C THR A 5 13.96 -10.42 -10.42
N THR A 6 14.73 -11.53 -10.39
CA THR A 6 15.33 -12.11 -11.59
C THR A 6 14.36 -12.79 -12.55
N ASN A 7 13.10 -13.03 -12.15
CA ASN A 7 12.08 -13.69 -12.98
C ASN A 7 10.86 -12.84 -13.29
N GLY A 8 10.99 -11.51 -13.29
CA GLY A 8 9.83 -10.60 -13.46
C GLY A 8 8.80 -10.83 -12.34
N PHE A 9 8.50 -9.82 -11.56
CA PHE A 9 7.57 -9.95 -10.43
C PHE A 9 6.22 -10.51 -10.89
N ASN A 10 5.94 -11.75 -10.55
CA ASN A 10 4.61 -12.29 -10.70
C ASN A 10 3.80 -11.93 -9.46
N MET A 11 3.53 -10.64 -9.31
CA MET A 11 2.84 -10.07 -8.14
C MET A 11 1.33 -10.32 -8.20
N ILE A 12 0.71 -10.27 -7.03
CA ILE A 12 -0.73 -10.13 -6.90
C ILE A 12 -1.01 -8.68 -6.54
N GLU A 13 -1.77 -8.00 -7.37
CA GLU A 13 -2.16 -6.62 -7.18
C GLU A 13 -3.66 -6.54 -6.97
N VAL A 14 -4.07 -5.96 -5.85
CA VAL A 14 -5.47 -5.77 -5.49
C VAL A 14 -5.72 -4.28 -5.31
N ASN A 15 -6.42 -3.67 -6.26
CA ASN A 15 -6.88 -2.29 -6.19
C ASN A 15 -8.37 -2.25 -5.86
N SER A 16 -8.72 -1.82 -4.66
CA SER A 16 -10.10 -1.72 -4.22
C SER A 16 -10.78 -0.38 -4.59
N ARG A 17 -10.02 0.60 -5.10
CA ARG A 17 -10.53 1.93 -5.44
C ARG A 17 -9.81 2.52 -6.66
N PRO A 18 -10.21 2.14 -7.89
CA PRO A 18 -9.60 2.67 -9.12
C PRO A 18 -9.89 4.14 -9.37
N ASP A 19 -10.85 4.73 -8.65
CA ASP A 19 -11.11 6.17 -8.64
C ASP A 19 -10.03 6.98 -7.91
N CYS A 20 -9.17 6.34 -7.12
CA CYS A 20 -7.93 6.93 -6.62
C CYS A 20 -6.90 7.00 -7.76
N GLN A 21 -7.19 7.77 -8.82
CA GLN A 21 -6.36 7.88 -10.03
C GLN A 21 -4.92 8.31 -9.73
N ASP A 22 -4.72 9.03 -8.64
CA ASP A 22 -3.40 9.51 -8.23
C ASP A 22 -2.44 8.38 -7.86
N PHE A 23 -2.96 7.19 -7.55
CA PHE A 23 -2.15 6.00 -7.27
C PHE A 23 -1.98 5.07 -8.48
N SER A 24 -2.46 5.42 -9.66
CA SER A 24 -2.36 4.58 -10.86
C SER A 24 -0.91 4.20 -11.20
N GLY A 25 0.03 5.11 -10.99
CA GLY A 25 1.46 4.86 -11.22
C GLY A 25 2.07 3.76 -10.35
N LEU A 26 1.40 3.34 -9.26
CA LEU A 26 1.85 2.24 -8.41
C LEU A 26 1.94 0.92 -9.18
N TYR A 27 1.09 0.74 -10.18
CA TYR A 27 0.96 -0.52 -10.92
C TYR A 27 1.71 -0.54 -12.25
N ASP A 28 2.31 0.58 -12.64
CA ASP A 28 2.97 0.72 -13.93
C ASP A 28 4.09 -0.31 -14.11
N ARG A 29 4.00 -1.10 -15.20
CA ARG A 29 4.98 -2.12 -15.59
C ARG A 29 5.21 -3.23 -14.57
N LEU A 30 4.38 -3.36 -13.53
CA LEU A 30 4.39 -4.54 -12.68
C LEU A 30 3.82 -5.73 -13.48
N GLN A 31 4.47 -6.88 -13.34
CA GLN A 31 4.00 -8.11 -14.00
C GLN A 31 3.26 -8.96 -12.96
N GLY A 32 2.11 -9.48 -13.35
CA GLY A 32 1.37 -10.34 -12.44
C GLY A 32 -0.14 -10.35 -12.66
N THR A 33 -0.86 -10.73 -11.64
CA THR A 33 -2.32 -10.75 -11.63
C THR A 33 -2.83 -9.44 -11.03
N HIS A 34 -3.53 -8.66 -11.82
CA HIS A 34 -4.11 -7.39 -11.39
C HIS A 34 -5.63 -7.53 -11.23
N LEU A 35 -6.13 -7.29 -10.04
CA LEU A 35 -7.55 -7.26 -9.71
C LEU A 35 -8.00 -5.84 -9.40
N VAL A 36 -8.97 -5.35 -10.16
CA VAL A 36 -9.59 -4.04 -9.95
C VAL A 36 -11.00 -4.24 -9.40
N ASN A 37 -11.29 -3.65 -8.26
CA ASN A 37 -12.58 -3.79 -7.56
C ASN A 37 -13.02 -5.25 -7.36
N PRO A 38 -12.13 -6.14 -6.91
CA PRO A 38 -12.48 -7.55 -6.76
C PRO A 38 -13.51 -7.76 -5.64
N SER A 39 -14.23 -8.87 -5.76
CA SER A 39 -14.98 -9.42 -4.64
C SER A 39 -14.04 -10.05 -3.61
N LYS A 40 -14.50 -10.16 -2.37
CA LYS A 40 -13.77 -10.85 -1.30
C LYS A 40 -13.43 -12.31 -1.66
N SER A 41 -14.32 -12.99 -2.38
CA SER A 41 -14.13 -14.38 -2.82
C SER A 41 -13.00 -14.52 -3.85
N GLU A 42 -12.87 -13.56 -4.77
CA GLU A 42 -11.78 -13.53 -5.77
C GLU A 42 -10.44 -13.33 -5.08
N VAL A 43 -10.34 -12.36 -4.16
CA VAL A 43 -9.12 -12.12 -3.39
C VAL A 43 -8.74 -13.36 -2.59
N LYS A 44 -9.70 -13.93 -1.83
CA LYS A 44 -9.45 -15.13 -1.03
C LYS A 44 -8.98 -16.31 -1.88
N LYS A 45 -9.60 -16.53 -3.05
CA LYS A 45 -9.19 -17.57 -3.99
C LYS A 45 -7.74 -17.35 -4.42
N LEU A 46 -7.39 -16.12 -4.80
CA LEU A 46 -6.07 -15.78 -5.29
C LEU A 46 -4.99 -15.97 -4.21
N LEU A 47 -5.23 -15.48 -2.99
CA LEU A 47 -4.32 -15.66 -1.85
C LEU A 47 -4.12 -17.15 -1.48
N THR A 48 -5.15 -17.95 -1.66
CA THR A 48 -5.09 -19.40 -1.36
C THR A 48 -4.30 -20.15 -2.43
N THR A 49 -4.43 -19.74 -3.71
CA THR A 49 -3.79 -20.45 -4.82
C THR A 49 -2.34 -20.02 -5.07
N HIS A 50 -1.94 -18.85 -4.56
CA HIS A 50 -0.60 -18.29 -4.79
C HIS A 50 0.02 -17.70 -3.51
N PRO A 51 0.25 -18.52 -2.47
CA PRO A 51 0.74 -18.03 -1.18
C PRO A 51 2.20 -17.52 -1.22
N GLU A 52 2.96 -17.90 -2.24
CA GLU A 52 4.39 -17.56 -2.37
C GLU A 52 4.65 -16.24 -3.12
N ARG A 53 3.61 -15.58 -3.58
CA ARG A 53 3.77 -14.35 -4.37
C ARG A 53 3.81 -13.10 -3.50
N PRO A 54 4.58 -12.07 -3.91
CA PRO A 54 4.43 -10.74 -3.35
C PRO A 54 3.02 -10.20 -3.61
N LEU A 55 2.47 -9.51 -2.62
CA LEU A 55 1.10 -8.99 -2.64
C LEU A 55 1.10 -7.48 -2.49
N VAL A 56 0.48 -6.76 -3.43
CA VAL A 56 0.17 -5.33 -3.29
C VAL A 56 -1.32 -5.18 -3.02
N LEU A 57 -1.65 -4.55 -1.92
CA LEU A 57 -3.01 -4.20 -1.53
C LEU A 57 -3.13 -2.68 -1.47
N SER A 58 -4.03 -2.08 -2.21
CA SER A 58 -4.24 -0.64 -2.16
C SER A 58 -5.71 -0.25 -2.19
N GLY A 59 -6.01 0.88 -1.60
CA GLY A 59 -7.35 1.46 -1.56
C GLY A 59 -7.57 2.27 -0.29
N HIS A 60 -8.83 2.45 0.09
CA HIS A 60 -9.20 3.02 1.37
C HIS A 60 -9.32 1.94 2.45
N GLY A 61 -9.01 2.29 3.68
CA GLY A 61 -9.12 1.38 4.82
C GLY A 61 -8.92 2.08 6.14
N ASP A 62 -8.84 1.28 7.19
CA ASP A 62 -8.53 1.71 8.55
C ASP A 62 -7.66 0.64 9.24
N ASP A 63 -7.50 0.74 10.56
CA ASP A 63 -6.74 -0.21 11.37
C ASP A 63 -7.40 -1.60 11.52
N ASN A 64 -8.62 -1.80 10.99
CA ASN A 64 -9.31 -3.09 10.94
C ASN A 64 -9.20 -3.77 9.57
N GLY A 65 -8.72 -3.04 8.54
CA GLY A 65 -8.44 -3.61 7.24
C GLY A 65 -8.70 -2.71 6.04
N LEU A 66 -8.63 -3.31 4.86
CA LEU A 66 -8.87 -2.68 3.57
C LEU A 66 -10.36 -2.74 3.22
N TYR A 67 -10.98 -1.60 2.90
CA TYR A 67 -12.38 -1.54 2.44
C TYR A 67 -12.56 -2.12 1.05
N ASN A 68 -13.76 -2.62 0.78
CA ASN A 68 -14.17 -2.90 -0.59
C ASN A 68 -14.55 -1.58 -1.31
N HIS A 69 -14.63 -1.64 -2.64
CA HIS A 69 -14.91 -0.47 -3.48
C HIS A 69 -16.29 0.16 -3.26
N LEU A 70 -17.23 -0.54 -2.62
CA LEU A 70 -18.58 -0.05 -2.34
C LEU A 70 -18.71 0.61 -0.96
N TRP A 71 -17.66 0.60 -0.15
CA TRP A 71 -17.65 1.13 1.23
C TRP A 71 -18.67 0.44 2.17
N ASN A 72 -19.21 -0.71 1.78
CA ASN A 72 -20.19 -1.44 2.56
C ASN A 72 -19.59 -2.62 3.35
N GLY A 73 -18.28 -2.64 3.49
CA GLY A 73 -17.54 -3.64 4.24
C GLY A 73 -16.09 -3.75 3.84
N TYR A 74 -15.39 -4.71 4.43
CA TYR A 74 -13.97 -4.93 4.20
C TYR A 74 -13.71 -5.99 3.14
N LEU A 75 -12.73 -5.72 2.30
CA LEU A 75 -12.13 -6.68 1.39
C LEU A 75 -11.16 -7.59 2.13
N ILE A 76 -10.33 -7.00 3.00
CA ILE A 76 -9.36 -7.66 3.88
C ILE A 76 -9.69 -7.32 5.34
N THR A 77 -9.64 -8.31 6.22
CA THR A 77 -9.86 -8.17 7.67
C THR A 77 -8.98 -9.12 8.46
N SER A 78 -9.12 -9.08 9.79
CA SER A 78 -8.51 -10.09 10.70
C SER A 78 -8.79 -11.55 10.32
N LYS A 79 -9.91 -11.84 9.64
CA LYS A 79 -10.26 -13.19 9.19
C LYS A 79 -9.39 -13.72 8.06
N ASP A 80 -8.65 -12.83 7.40
CA ASP A 80 -7.82 -13.15 6.26
C ASP A 80 -6.31 -13.23 6.64
N VAL A 81 -5.95 -12.95 7.90
CA VAL A 81 -4.58 -12.86 8.42
C VAL A 81 -3.78 -14.15 8.17
N GLU A 82 -4.38 -15.33 8.36
CA GLU A 82 -3.69 -16.61 8.12
C GLU A 82 -3.33 -16.81 6.63
N LEU A 83 -4.06 -16.21 5.70
CA LEU A 83 -3.72 -16.21 4.28
C LEU A 83 -2.66 -15.16 3.96
N LEU A 84 -2.73 -14.01 4.62
CA LEU A 84 -1.77 -12.93 4.46
C LEU A 84 -0.38 -13.33 4.98
N ARG A 85 -0.28 -14.00 6.11
CA ARG A 85 0.99 -14.51 6.67
C ARG A 85 1.73 -15.48 5.76
N LYS A 86 1.01 -16.16 4.86
CA LYS A 86 1.58 -17.08 3.89
C LYS A 86 2.19 -16.37 2.68
N GLN A 87 1.86 -15.10 2.46
CA GLN A 87 2.41 -14.36 1.34
C GLN A 87 3.91 -14.11 1.56
N GLN A 88 4.68 -14.07 0.49
CA GLN A 88 6.12 -13.81 0.55
C GLN A 88 6.41 -12.47 1.24
N VAL A 89 5.66 -11.45 0.85
CA VAL A 89 5.71 -10.09 1.39
C VAL A 89 4.44 -9.35 1.01
N ILE A 90 4.02 -8.43 1.86
CA ILE A 90 2.84 -7.59 1.62
C ILE A 90 3.28 -6.14 1.48
N ILE A 91 2.73 -5.45 0.49
CA ILE A 91 2.82 -4.01 0.33
C ILE A 91 1.41 -3.47 0.52
N GLY A 92 1.16 -2.89 1.68
CA GLY A 92 -0.15 -2.39 2.09
C GLY A 92 -0.23 -0.87 1.98
N VAL A 93 -1.06 -0.37 1.06
CA VAL A 93 -1.24 1.06 0.79
C VAL A 93 -2.70 1.45 1.06
N TRP A 94 -3.03 1.66 2.32
CA TRP A 94 -4.30 2.21 2.79
C TRP A 94 -4.10 2.90 4.14
N CYS A 95 -5.05 3.72 4.58
CA CYS A 95 -4.95 4.42 5.86
C CYS A 95 -4.88 3.44 7.03
N TYR A 96 -3.85 3.58 7.88
CA TYR A 96 -3.57 2.72 9.03
C TYR A 96 -3.21 1.26 8.70
N ALA A 97 -2.73 0.99 7.48
CA ALA A 97 -2.24 -0.34 7.11
C ALA A 97 -1.13 -0.84 8.03
N GLY A 98 -0.23 0.05 8.47
CA GLY A 98 0.83 -0.27 9.44
C GLY A 98 0.29 -0.74 10.78
N ASN A 99 -0.77 -0.11 11.31
CA ASN A 99 -1.39 -0.53 12.57
C ASN A 99 -2.03 -1.92 12.43
N PHE A 100 -2.63 -2.21 11.27
CA PHE A 100 -3.13 -3.55 10.97
C PHE A 100 -2.00 -4.57 10.90
N ALA A 101 -0.91 -4.24 10.21
CA ALA A 101 0.25 -5.12 10.06
C ALA A 101 0.92 -5.43 11.40
N ASP A 102 1.16 -4.42 12.24
CA ASP A 102 1.75 -4.57 13.57
C ASP A 102 0.89 -5.46 14.46
N ARG A 103 -0.42 -5.15 14.55
CA ARG A 103 -1.38 -5.92 15.35
C ARG A 103 -1.41 -7.40 15.03
N TYR A 104 -1.20 -7.76 13.77
CA TYR A 104 -1.31 -9.15 13.30
C TYR A 104 0.02 -9.79 12.90
N GLY A 105 1.16 -9.16 13.19
CA GLY A 105 2.48 -9.68 12.88
C GLY A 105 2.65 -9.98 11.39
N LEU A 106 2.22 -9.07 10.51
CA LEU A 106 2.35 -9.23 9.07
C LEU A 106 3.71 -8.73 8.60
N LYS A 107 4.26 -9.40 7.58
CA LYS A 107 5.53 -9.06 6.99
C LYS A 107 5.37 -8.21 5.75
N GLY A 108 6.06 -7.06 5.69
CA GLY A 108 6.01 -6.23 4.50
C GLY A 108 6.25 -4.75 4.75
N PHE A 109 5.86 -3.96 3.75
CA PHE A 109 5.92 -2.51 3.76
C PHE A 109 4.50 -1.94 3.80
N PHE A 110 4.24 -1.02 4.72
CA PHE A 110 2.89 -0.52 4.95
C PHE A 110 2.88 1.00 5.13
N THR A 111 1.78 1.62 4.69
CA THR A 111 1.49 3.03 4.98
C THR A 111 0.70 3.15 6.28
N SER A 112 0.72 4.34 6.88
CA SER A 112 -0.25 4.69 7.92
C SER A 112 -1.29 5.67 7.37
N MET A 113 -1.77 6.65 8.16
CA MET A 113 -2.66 7.68 7.66
C MET A 113 -2.00 8.41 6.50
N PHE A 114 -2.69 8.49 5.38
CA PHE A 114 -2.21 9.13 4.16
C PHE A 114 -3.23 10.19 3.73
N ILE A 115 -2.82 11.45 3.80
CA ILE A 115 -3.67 12.58 3.39
C ILE A 115 -3.87 12.49 1.88
N SER A 116 -5.10 12.26 1.47
CA SER A 116 -5.54 12.09 0.08
C SER A 116 -6.53 13.16 -0.39
N THR A 117 -7.08 13.92 0.56
CA THR A 117 -8.05 14.98 0.28
C THR A 117 -7.73 16.27 1.04
N GLU A 118 -8.20 17.40 0.51
CA GLU A 118 -8.08 18.72 1.14
C GLU A 118 -8.78 18.75 2.51
N ASN A 119 -9.93 18.07 2.66
CA ASN A 119 -10.64 17.99 3.93
C ASN A 119 -9.81 17.27 4.99
N GLU A 120 -9.18 16.13 4.65
CA GLU A 120 -8.29 15.42 5.57
C GLU A 120 -7.08 16.28 5.98
N ALA A 121 -6.52 17.04 5.05
CA ALA A 121 -5.42 17.96 5.37
C ALA A 121 -5.86 18.99 6.40
N VAL A 122 -7.02 19.64 6.19
CA VAL A 122 -7.59 20.64 7.10
C VAL A 122 -7.88 20.03 8.48
N GLU A 123 -8.50 18.85 8.54
CA GLU A 123 -8.82 18.15 9.79
C GLU A 123 -7.56 17.82 10.61
N LEU A 124 -6.44 17.56 9.93
CA LEU A 124 -5.15 17.29 10.55
C LEU A 124 -4.29 18.55 10.77
N GLY A 125 -4.84 19.74 10.48
CA GLY A 125 -4.19 21.02 10.72
C GLY A 125 -3.18 21.44 9.65
N PHE A 126 -3.21 20.84 8.46
CA PHE A 126 -2.37 21.21 7.33
C PHE A 126 -3.11 22.10 6.34
N THR A 127 -2.35 22.99 5.69
CA THR A 127 -2.83 23.77 4.54
C THR A 127 -2.24 23.17 3.27
N ALA A 128 -3.11 22.61 2.43
CA ALA A 128 -2.73 22.05 1.14
C ALA A 128 -3.94 22.11 0.20
N THR A 129 -3.69 22.38 -1.08
CA THR A 129 -4.73 22.31 -2.11
C THR A 129 -4.89 20.84 -2.59
N GLN A 130 -6.06 20.50 -3.12
CA GLN A 130 -6.27 19.18 -3.73
C GLN A 130 -5.26 18.89 -4.85
N GLU A 131 -4.84 19.93 -5.59
CA GLU A 131 -3.83 19.78 -6.65
C GLU A 131 -2.45 19.40 -6.07
N ASP A 132 -2.03 20.02 -4.96
CA ASP A 132 -0.79 19.68 -4.28
C ASP A 132 -0.83 18.25 -3.75
N ILE A 133 -1.94 17.86 -3.13
CA ILE A 133 -2.15 16.51 -2.58
C ILE A 133 -2.11 15.48 -3.71
N SER A 134 -2.84 15.71 -4.78
CA SER A 134 -2.87 14.82 -5.94
C SER A 134 -1.51 14.67 -6.61
N ARG A 135 -0.74 15.77 -6.71
CA ARG A 135 0.63 15.73 -7.23
C ARG A 135 1.54 14.85 -6.35
N GLU A 136 1.51 15.04 -5.03
CA GLU A 136 2.36 14.26 -4.12
C GLU A 136 1.92 12.79 -4.04
N SER A 137 0.63 12.50 -4.13
CA SER A 137 0.11 11.12 -4.22
C SER A 137 0.65 10.40 -5.46
N ARG A 138 0.65 11.06 -6.63
CA ARG A 138 1.26 10.52 -7.86
C ARG A 138 2.76 10.31 -7.71
N LEU A 139 3.47 11.25 -7.09
CA LEU A 139 4.91 11.12 -6.83
C LEU A 139 5.20 9.95 -5.88
N PHE A 140 4.42 9.79 -4.82
CA PHE A 140 4.54 8.65 -3.90
C PHE A 140 4.32 7.32 -4.63
N ALA A 141 3.24 7.21 -5.40
CA ALA A 141 2.92 6.00 -6.16
C ALA A 141 4.07 5.61 -7.12
N ASN A 142 4.61 6.57 -7.86
CA ASN A 142 5.73 6.35 -8.78
C ASN A 142 7.02 5.96 -8.04
N ARG A 143 7.32 6.60 -6.91
CA ARG A 143 8.50 6.28 -6.08
C ARG A 143 8.39 4.87 -5.51
N LEU A 144 7.22 4.50 -4.97
CA LEU A 144 6.98 3.16 -4.43
C LEU A 144 7.04 2.10 -5.54
N ASN A 145 6.47 2.36 -6.72
CA ASN A 145 6.63 1.50 -7.89
C ASN A 145 8.11 1.25 -8.25
N ASN A 146 8.92 2.32 -8.24
CA ASN A 146 10.36 2.20 -8.49
C ASN A 146 11.05 1.36 -7.41
N CYS A 147 10.68 1.52 -6.13
CA CYS A 147 11.18 0.67 -5.06
C CYS A 147 10.83 -0.79 -5.30
N ILE A 148 9.59 -1.09 -5.64
CA ILE A 148 9.12 -2.44 -5.96
C ILE A 148 9.95 -3.06 -7.09
N ARG A 149 10.23 -2.30 -8.14
CA ARG A 149 10.90 -2.81 -9.35
C ARG A 149 12.42 -2.89 -9.25
N GLU A 150 13.05 -1.99 -8.51
CA GLU A 150 14.48 -1.73 -8.61
C GLU A 150 15.23 -1.95 -7.30
N GLN A 151 14.52 -1.94 -6.16
CA GLN A 151 15.13 -2.01 -4.84
C GLN A 151 14.80 -3.33 -4.14
N PRO A 152 15.70 -4.32 -4.15
CA PRO A 152 15.41 -5.64 -3.61
C PRO A 152 15.27 -5.67 -2.08
N CYS A 153 15.81 -4.69 -1.36
CA CYS A 153 15.79 -4.62 0.10
C CYS A 153 14.62 -3.77 0.59
N ILE A 154 13.52 -4.41 0.96
CA ILE A 154 12.28 -3.72 1.39
C ILE A 154 12.48 -2.89 2.66
N SER A 155 13.35 -3.31 3.57
CA SER A 155 13.64 -2.58 4.80
C SER A 155 14.33 -1.21 4.57
N GLU A 156 14.83 -0.96 3.37
CA GLU A 156 15.42 0.32 3.00
C GLU A 156 14.42 1.29 2.35
N TRP A 157 13.23 0.81 1.96
CA TRP A 157 12.27 1.62 1.20
C TRP A 157 11.81 2.87 1.94
N GLU A 158 11.62 2.77 3.24
CA GLU A 158 11.25 3.92 4.08
C GLU A 158 12.24 5.07 3.90
N ASN A 159 13.53 4.79 4.05
CA ASN A 159 14.59 5.80 3.89
C ASN A 159 14.64 6.31 2.45
N ILE A 160 14.61 5.42 1.45
CA ILE A 160 14.65 5.79 0.03
C ILE A 160 13.47 6.69 -0.34
N LEU A 161 12.27 6.40 0.17
CA LEU A 161 11.07 7.18 -0.11
C LEU A 161 11.14 8.55 0.56
N ARG A 162 11.56 8.61 1.83
CA ARG A 162 11.73 9.87 2.58
C ARG A 162 12.77 10.77 1.97
N ASP A 163 13.91 10.25 1.57
CA ASP A 163 14.99 11.02 0.95
C ASP A 163 14.58 11.70 -0.37
N LYS A 164 13.59 11.11 -1.06
CA LYS A 164 13.04 11.64 -2.31
C LYS A 164 11.86 12.59 -2.12
N ALA A 165 11.34 12.72 -0.90
CA ALA A 165 10.16 13.52 -0.59
C ALA A 165 10.55 14.95 -0.16
N ASP A 166 9.72 15.93 -0.51
CA ASP A 166 9.84 17.29 0.03
C ASP A 166 9.12 17.37 1.38
N VAL A 167 9.75 16.79 2.40
CA VAL A 167 9.22 16.73 3.77
C VAL A 167 9.11 18.11 4.45
N THR A 168 9.61 19.18 3.83
CA THR A 168 9.40 20.55 4.33
C THR A 168 7.95 20.99 4.21
N LYS A 169 7.18 20.38 3.32
CA LYS A 169 5.74 20.51 3.27
C LYS A 169 5.12 19.63 4.35
N GLY A 170 4.47 20.22 5.36
CA GLY A 170 3.99 19.53 6.54
C GLY A 170 3.15 18.28 6.25
N PHE A 171 2.20 18.33 5.31
CA PHE A 171 1.38 17.16 4.95
C PHE A 171 2.20 16.07 4.22
N VAL A 172 3.24 16.42 3.47
CA VAL A 172 4.14 15.44 2.85
C VAL A 172 4.96 14.74 3.92
N GLY A 173 5.57 15.49 4.84
CA GLY A 173 6.26 14.93 6.00
C GLY A 173 5.37 13.95 6.74
N TYR A 174 4.13 14.33 7.07
CA TYR A 174 3.15 13.50 7.74
C TYR A 174 2.90 12.18 7.01
N ASN A 175 2.68 12.21 5.68
CA ASN A 175 2.45 11.01 4.88
C ASN A 175 3.66 10.06 4.86
N TYR A 176 4.88 10.60 4.89
CA TYR A 176 6.11 9.79 4.81
C TYR A 176 6.67 9.38 6.17
N GLU A 177 6.34 10.07 7.26
CA GLU A 177 6.74 9.67 8.62
C GLU A 177 6.11 8.36 9.07
N ALA A 178 4.95 8.06 8.53
CA ALA A 178 4.15 6.89 8.91
C ALA A 178 4.36 5.67 7.99
N LEU A 179 5.40 5.67 7.16
CA LEU A 179 5.82 4.50 6.40
C LEU A 179 6.58 3.54 7.31
N ALA A 180 6.31 2.25 7.23
CA ALA A 180 6.97 1.26 8.07
C ALA A 180 7.20 -0.07 7.34
N TYR A 181 8.34 -0.69 7.63
CA TYR A 181 8.64 -2.07 7.31
C TYR A 181 8.48 -2.94 8.57
N PHE A 182 7.80 -4.07 8.40
CA PHE A 182 7.65 -5.11 9.44
C PHE A 182 8.24 -6.41 8.92
N ASP A 183 8.94 -7.16 9.78
CA ASP A 183 9.58 -8.43 9.43
C ASP A 183 8.73 -9.67 9.74
N GLY A 184 7.56 -9.47 10.38
CA GLY A 184 6.56 -10.52 10.61
C GLY A 184 6.79 -11.35 11.87
N GLU A 185 7.32 -10.74 12.95
CA GLU A 185 7.44 -11.37 14.28
C GLU A 185 6.11 -11.29 15.06
#